data_87af69ef8fd1435234d6a0e422df730c
#
_entry.id   87af69ef8fd1435234d6a0e422df730c
#
_cell.length_a   1.000
_cell.length_b   1.000
_cell.length_c   1.000
_cell.angle_alpha   90.00
_cell.angle_beta   90.00
_cell.angle_gamma   90.00
#
_symmetry.space_group_name_H-M   'P 1'
#
loop_
_entity.id
_entity.type
_entity.pdbx_description
1 polymer ?
#
loop_
_entity_poly.entity_id
_entity_poly.type
_entity_poly.pdbx_seq_one_letter_code
_entity_poly.pdbx_strand_id
1 'polypeptide(L)'
;MIRMRVRIDHASSVPPYEQLRLQLAGQINDGTLAVGSKLPTVRALAIDLGIAANTVARAYRELEAAELLETRGRAGTFVGSNGNSSAAAAAAAAVEYVRITDALGIGRREALAIVTAALDVSATQG
;
A
#
# COMPACT_ATOMS: atom_id res chain seq x y z
N MET A 1 9.40 1.29 5.89
CA MET A 1 8.75 2.51 5.40
C MET A 1 8.21 2.28 4.01
N ILE A 2 6.97 2.65 3.80
CA ILE A 2 6.30 2.49 2.53
C ILE A 2 6.87 3.46 1.50
N ARG A 3 7.13 2.98 0.28
CA ARG A 3 7.57 3.85 -0.80
C ARG A 3 6.38 4.19 -1.69
N MET A 4 5.87 5.40 -1.52
CA MET A 4 4.83 5.93 -2.38
C MET A 4 5.48 6.77 -3.47
N ARG A 5 5.10 6.51 -4.71
CA ARG A 5 5.56 7.32 -5.85
C ARG A 5 4.41 8.19 -6.31
N VAL A 6 4.33 9.38 -5.74
CA VAL A 6 3.28 10.33 -6.09
C VAL A 6 3.91 11.59 -6.67
N ARG A 7 3.38 12.04 -7.78
CA ARG A 7 3.75 13.31 -8.41
C ARG A 7 2.52 14.14 -8.65
N ILE A 8 2.56 15.39 -8.21
CA ILE A 8 1.47 16.34 -8.42
C ILE A 8 1.89 17.31 -9.50
N ASP A 9 1.12 17.35 -10.59
CA ASP A 9 1.32 18.31 -11.68
C ASP A 9 0.41 19.51 -11.44
N HIS A 10 1.00 20.60 -10.96
CA HIS A 10 0.25 21.83 -10.65
C HIS A 10 -0.29 22.53 -11.90
N ALA A 11 0.23 22.20 -13.07
CA ALA A 11 -0.23 22.74 -14.33
C ALA A 11 -1.39 21.96 -14.96
N SER A 12 -1.69 20.79 -14.41
CA SER A 12 -2.77 19.94 -14.92
C SER A 12 -4.14 20.53 -14.62
N SER A 13 -5.12 20.28 -15.49
CA SER A 13 -6.52 20.61 -15.25
C SER A 13 -7.16 19.72 -14.18
N VAL A 14 -6.52 18.59 -13.87
CA VAL A 14 -7.00 17.68 -12.81
C VAL A 14 -6.57 18.25 -11.46
N PRO A 15 -7.51 18.45 -10.51
CA PRO A 15 -7.15 19.00 -9.20
C PRO A 15 -6.14 18.13 -8.46
N PRO A 16 -5.26 18.72 -7.63
CA PRO A 16 -4.28 17.96 -6.88
C PRO A 16 -4.84 16.80 -6.05
N TYR A 17 -5.99 16.99 -5.38
CA TYR A 17 -6.58 15.94 -4.58
C TYR A 17 -6.97 14.72 -5.44
N GLU A 18 -7.46 14.98 -6.65
CA GLU A 18 -7.85 13.93 -7.59
C GLU A 18 -6.63 13.19 -8.13
N GLN A 19 -5.55 13.94 -8.43
CA GLN A 19 -4.30 13.32 -8.86
C GLN A 19 -3.75 12.39 -7.78
N LEU A 20 -3.76 12.84 -6.53
CA LEU A 20 -3.30 12.04 -5.40
C LEU A 20 -4.18 10.81 -5.22
N ARG A 21 -5.50 11.00 -5.23
CA ARG A 21 -6.46 9.90 -5.06
C ARG A 21 -6.26 8.83 -6.15
N LEU A 22 -6.16 9.23 -7.40
CA LEU A 22 -6.00 8.31 -8.52
C LEU A 22 -4.69 7.52 -8.43
N GLN A 23 -3.60 8.21 -8.08
CA GLN A 23 -2.29 7.55 -7.98
C GLN A 23 -2.26 6.54 -6.83
N LEU A 24 -2.81 6.90 -5.68
CA LEU A 24 -2.88 5.99 -4.54
C LEU A 24 -3.80 4.81 -4.83
N ALA A 25 -4.98 5.07 -5.40
CA ALA A 25 -5.91 3.99 -5.77
C ALA A 25 -5.25 3.00 -6.73
N GLY A 26 -4.54 3.51 -7.74
CA GLY A 26 -3.82 2.67 -8.69
C GLY A 26 -2.77 1.80 -8.03
N GLN A 27 -1.98 2.37 -7.13
CA GLN A 27 -0.93 1.65 -6.42
C GLN A 27 -1.48 0.63 -5.43
N ILE A 28 -2.63 0.91 -4.83
CA ILE A 28 -3.30 -0.06 -3.96
C ILE A 28 -3.84 -1.21 -4.80
N ASN A 29 -4.47 -0.90 -5.92
CA ASN A 29 -5.07 -1.92 -6.79
C ASN A 29 -4.03 -2.81 -7.48
N ASP A 30 -2.86 -2.28 -7.81
CA ASP A 30 -1.82 -3.07 -8.47
C ASP A 30 -0.87 -3.75 -7.48
N GLY A 31 -1.06 -3.54 -6.18
CA GLY A 31 -0.25 -4.17 -5.15
C GLY A 31 1.04 -3.45 -4.81
N THR A 32 1.35 -2.32 -5.46
CA THR A 32 2.53 -1.51 -5.12
C THR A 32 2.47 -1.08 -3.66
N LEU A 33 1.28 -0.69 -3.20
CA LEU A 33 1.01 -0.44 -1.80
C LEU A 33 0.27 -1.65 -1.25
N ALA A 34 0.96 -2.48 -0.50
CA ALA A 34 0.41 -3.74 0.01
C ALA A 34 -0.66 -3.50 1.07
N VAL A 35 -1.66 -4.38 1.12
CA VAL A 35 -2.69 -4.37 2.16
C VAL A 35 -2.03 -4.39 3.54
N GLY A 36 -2.51 -3.52 4.44
CA GLY A 36 -1.97 -3.43 5.79
C GLY A 36 -0.77 -2.51 5.94
N SER A 37 -0.24 -1.98 4.84
CA SER A 37 0.87 -1.03 4.89
C SER A 37 0.41 0.29 5.47
N LYS A 38 1.24 0.90 6.30
CA LYS A 38 0.93 2.19 6.91
C LYS A 38 1.31 3.32 5.96
N LEU A 39 0.39 4.27 5.78
CA LEU A 39 0.62 5.45 4.98
C LEU A 39 1.22 6.58 5.82
N PRO A 40 1.90 7.56 5.18
CA PRO A 40 2.32 8.78 5.89
C PRO A 40 1.11 9.53 6.44
N THR A 41 1.33 10.32 7.48
CA THR A 41 0.29 11.20 7.99
C THR A 41 -0.09 12.24 6.92
N VAL A 42 -1.29 12.78 7.03
CA VAL A 42 -1.76 13.86 6.14
C VAL A 42 -0.74 15.00 6.10
N ARG A 43 -0.26 15.42 7.27
CA ARG A 43 0.69 16.53 7.36
C ARG A 43 2.02 16.20 6.69
N ALA A 44 2.56 15.02 6.96
CA ALA A 44 3.84 14.61 6.39
C ALA A 44 3.78 14.52 4.87
N LEU A 45 2.71 13.94 4.33
CA LEU A 45 2.55 13.82 2.90
C LEU A 45 2.33 15.18 2.24
N ALA A 46 1.57 16.07 2.88
CA ALA A 46 1.34 17.42 2.37
C ALA A 46 2.66 18.19 2.24
N ILE A 47 3.51 18.09 3.24
CA ILE A 47 4.84 18.73 3.22
C ILE A 47 5.69 18.13 2.10
N ASP A 48 5.70 16.82 2.00
CA ASP A 48 6.50 16.10 1.01
C ASP A 48 6.09 16.46 -0.42
N LEU A 49 4.81 16.59 -0.67
CA LEU A 49 4.27 16.88 -2.00
C LEU A 49 4.14 18.38 -2.29
N GLY A 50 4.33 19.23 -1.29
CA GLY A 50 4.19 20.69 -1.46
C GLY A 50 2.75 21.11 -1.73
N ILE A 51 1.77 20.44 -1.12
CA ILE A 51 0.35 20.78 -1.27
C ILE A 51 -0.28 20.98 0.10
N ALA A 52 -1.49 21.55 0.11
CA ALA A 52 -2.20 21.83 1.36
C ALA A 52 -2.61 20.54 2.08
N ALA A 53 -2.57 20.57 3.41
CA ALA A 53 -2.99 19.43 4.22
C ALA A 53 -4.43 19.03 3.93
N ASN A 54 -5.34 19.99 3.70
CA ASN A 54 -6.73 19.72 3.36
C ASN A 54 -6.87 18.93 2.05
N THR A 55 -5.97 19.16 1.10
CA THR A 55 -5.94 18.44 -0.16
C THR A 55 -5.64 16.95 0.07
N VAL A 56 -4.63 16.67 0.88
CA VAL A 56 -4.28 15.29 1.25
C VAL A 56 -5.42 14.65 2.05
N ALA A 57 -5.96 15.38 3.02
CA ALA A 57 -7.05 14.88 3.86
C ALA A 57 -8.27 14.49 3.02
N ARG A 58 -8.60 15.30 2.01
CA ARG A 58 -9.72 15.01 1.10
C ARG A 58 -9.47 13.72 0.32
N ALA A 59 -8.28 13.56 -0.24
CA ALA A 59 -7.93 12.35 -0.98
C ALA A 59 -8.02 11.11 -0.09
N TYR A 60 -7.49 11.21 1.14
CA TYR A 60 -7.55 10.10 2.10
C TYR A 60 -9.00 9.75 2.46
N ARG A 61 -9.85 10.76 2.70
CA ARG A 61 -11.25 10.52 3.04
C ARG A 61 -12.00 9.80 1.91
N GLU A 62 -11.74 10.20 0.66
CA GLU A 62 -12.38 9.54 -0.49
C GLU A 62 -11.91 8.10 -0.66
N LEU A 63 -10.62 7.84 -0.43
CA LEU A 63 -10.08 6.48 -0.47
C LEU A 63 -10.62 5.64 0.68
N GLU A 64 -10.81 6.23 1.85
CA GLU A 64 -11.40 5.54 2.99
C GLU A 64 -12.86 5.21 2.74
N ALA A 65 -13.62 6.14 2.14
CA ALA A 65 -15.01 5.88 1.75
C ALA A 65 -15.13 4.75 0.73
N ALA A 66 -14.12 4.59 -0.12
CA ALA A 66 -14.04 3.49 -1.09
C ALA A 66 -13.45 2.21 -0.49
N GLU A 67 -13.17 2.21 0.81
CA GLU A 67 -12.57 1.08 1.55
C GLU A 67 -11.17 0.69 1.09
N LEU A 68 -10.49 1.60 0.36
CA LEU A 68 -9.10 1.40 -0.04
C LEU A 68 -8.14 1.75 1.08
N LEU A 69 -8.53 2.64 1.98
CA LEU A 69 -7.78 2.98 3.18
C LEU A 69 -8.61 2.69 4.43
N GLU A 70 -7.91 2.43 5.51
CA GLU A 70 -8.50 2.14 6.81
C GLU A 70 -7.81 2.98 7.88
N THR A 71 -8.58 3.77 8.63
CA THR A 71 -8.04 4.56 9.73
C THR A 71 -8.21 3.76 11.03
N ARG A 72 -7.11 3.63 11.78
CA ARG A 72 -7.08 2.90 13.05
C ARG A 72 -6.73 3.85 14.20
N GLY A 73 -7.51 4.91 14.32
CA GLY A 73 -7.33 5.91 15.36
C GLY A 73 -5.90 6.44 15.45
N ARG A 74 -5.29 6.35 16.63
CA ARG A 74 -3.93 6.86 16.84
C ARG A 74 -2.85 6.05 16.14
N ALA A 75 -3.16 4.82 15.75
CA ALA A 75 -2.20 3.98 15.03
C ALA A 75 -1.91 4.50 13.63
N GLY A 76 -2.85 5.24 13.03
CA GLY A 76 -2.66 5.87 11.73
C GLY A 76 -3.60 5.34 10.67
N THR A 77 -3.21 5.58 9.41
CA THR A 77 -3.96 5.16 8.23
C THR A 77 -3.21 4.05 7.51
N PHE A 78 -3.93 3.02 7.12
CA PHE A 78 -3.35 1.81 6.52
C PHE A 78 -4.09 1.48 5.23
N VAL A 79 -3.42 0.73 4.35
CA VAL A 79 -4.06 0.21 3.13
C VAL A 79 -5.07 -0.84 3.55
N GLY A 80 -6.33 -0.64 3.13
CA GLY A 80 -7.43 -1.55 3.43
C GLY A 80 -7.54 -2.68 2.41
N SER A 81 -8.44 -3.63 2.69
CA SER A 81 -8.65 -4.79 1.81
C SER A 81 -9.71 -4.54 0.73
N ASN A 82 -10.52 -3.52 0.86
CA ASN A 82 -11.55 -3.11 -0.11
C ASN A 82 -12.34 -4.29 -0.68
N GLY A 83 -12.79 -5.17 0.17
CA GLY A 83 -13.55 -6.32 -0.31
C GLY A 83 -12.76 -7.29 -1.17
N ASN A 84 -11.47 -7.07 -1.38
CA ASN A 84 -10.60 -8.00 -2.08
C ASN A 84 -10.10 -9.05 -1.09
N SER A 85 -10.95 -10.06 -0.83
CA SER A 85 -10.62 -11.13 0.12
C SER A 85 -9.40 -11.93 -0.32
N SER A 86 -9.16 -12.03 -1.62
CA SER A 86 -7.99 -12.73 -2.15
C SER A 86 -6.69 -12.01 -1.79
N ALA A 87 -6.64 -10.69 -1.96
CA ALA A 87 -5.46 -9.91 -1.59
C ALA A 87 -5.23 -9.92 -0.08
N ALA A 88 -6.31 -9.83 0.71
CA ALA A 88 -6.22 -9.88 2.17
C ALA A 88 -5.69 -11.24 2.64
N ALA A 89 -6.17 -12.32 2.04
CA ALA A 89 -5.72 -13.67 2.36
C ALA A 89 -4.25 -13.87 2.00
N ALA A 90 -3.85 -13.37 0.83
CA ALA A 90 -2.46 -13.45 0.39
C ALA A 90 -1.53 -12.65 1.31
N ALA A 91 -1.95 -11.46 1.74
CA ALA A 91 -1.18 -10.63 2.66
C ALA A 91 -1.01 -11.32 4.01
N ALA A 92 -2.06 -11.94 4.52
CA ALA A 92 -2.01 -12.70 5.77
C ALA A 92 -1.04 -13.88 5.66
N ALA A 93 -1.06 -14.58 4.54
CA ALA A 93 -0.15 -15.69 4.29
C ALA A 93 1.31 -15.21 4.22
N ALA A 94 1.53 -14.04 3.63
CA ALA A 94 2.87 -13.46 3.54
C ALA A 94 3.43 -13.12 4.93
N VAL A 95 2.61 -12.55 5.81
CA VAL A 95 3.01 -12.26 7.20
C VAL A 95 3.37 -13.54 7.93
N GLU A 96 2.57 -14.59 7.78
CA GLU A 96 2.85 -15.88 8.39
C GLU A 96 4.14 -16.49 7.86
N TYR A 97 4.40 -16.37 6.57
CA TYR A 97 5.65 -16.82 5.96
C TYR A 97 6.85 -16.13 6.60
N VAL A 98 6.78 -14.80 6.77
CA VAL A 98 7.85 -14.02 7.39
C VAL A 98 8.08 -14.49 8.83
N ARG A 99 7.00 -14.71 9.58
CA ARG A 99 7.10 -15.21 10.96
C ARG A 99 7.84 -16.54 11.02
N ILE A 100 7.51 -17.44 10.12
CA ILE A 100 8.13 -18.77 10.06
C ILE A 100 9.62 -18.66 9.69
N THR A 101 9.95 -17.89 8.66
CA THR A 101 11.35 -17.73 8.23
C THR A 101 12.20 -17.06 9.31
N ASP A 102 11.66 -16.09 10.02
CA ASP A 102 12.36 -15.44 11.13
C ASP A 102 12.64 -16.45 12.26
N ALA A 103 11.66 -17.27 12.59
CA ALA A 103 11.82 -18.31 13.62
C ALA A 103 12.88 -19.35 13.23
N LEU A 104 13.03 -19.60 11.94
CA LEU A 104 14.02 -20.54 11.42
C LEU A 104 15.41 -19.92 11.22
N GLY A 105 15.55 -18.62 11.48
CA GLY A 105 16.81 -17.92 11.27
C GLY A 105 17.14 -17.65 9.82
N ILE A 106 16.14 -17.71 8.93
CA ILE A 106 16.32 -17.44 7.50
C ILE A 106 16.26 -15.93 7.26
N GLY A 107 17.33 -15.39 6.66
CA GLY A 107 17.40 -13.97 6.36
C GLY A 107 16.49 -13.56 5.20
N ARG A 108 16.30 -12.25 5.05
CA ARG A 108 15.40 -11.67 4.03
C ARG A 108 15.73 -12.14 2.61
N ARG A 109 17.01 -12.12 2.25
CA ARG A 109 17.45 -12.48 0.90
C ARG A 109 17.09 -13.93 0.58
N GLU A 110 17.38 -14.83 1.51
CA GLU A 110 17.08 -16.24 1.34
C GLU A 110 15.57 -16.48 1.33
N ALA A 111 14.83 -15.81 2.22
CA ALA A 111 13.38 -15.93 2.28
C ALA A 111 12.75 -15.49 0.95
N LEU A 112 13.26 -14.41 0.35
CA LEU A 112 12.77 -13.93 -0.94
C LEU A 112 13.11 -14.93 -2.05
N ALA A 113 14.30 -15.50 -2.04
CA ALA A 113 14.70 -16.50 -3.03
C ALA A 113 13.79 -17.73 -2.98
N ILE A 114 13.44 -18.17 -1.78
CA ILE A 114 12.55 -19.32 -1.59
C ILE A 114 11.16 -19.04 -2.17
N VAL A 115 10.59 -17.88 -1.88
CA VAL A 115 9.28 -17.51 -2.41
C VAL A 115 9.32 -17.37 -3.94
N THR A 116 10.37 -16.77 -4.45
CA THR A 116 10.54 -16.59 -5.89
C THR A 116 10.57 -17.96 -6.60
N ALA A 117 11.30 -18.91 -6.04
CA ALA A 117 11.37 -20.27 -6.58
C ALA A 117 9.99 -20.94 -6.55
N ALA A 118 9.24 -20.74 -5.48
CA ALA A 118 7.88 -21.30 -5.36
C ALA A 118 6.94 -20.70 -6.42
N LEU A 119 7.06 -19.41 -6.68
CA LEU A 119 6.27 -18.75 -7.73
C LEU A 119 6.62 -19.28 -9.10
N ASP A 120 7.89 -19.53 -9.38
CA ASP A 120 8.35 -20.07 -10.66
C ASP A 120 7.82 -21.48 -10.90
N VAL A 121 7.81 -22.31 -9.85
CA VAL A 121 7.25 -23.67 -9.92
C VAL A 121 5.76 -23.60 -10.23
N SER A 122 5.01 -22.71 -9.58
CA SER A 122 3.58 -22.53 -9.83
C SER A 122 3.32 -22.08 -11.26
N ALA A 123 4.13 -21.16 -11.79
CA ALA A 123 4.00 -20.69 -13.16
C ALA A 123 4.23 -21.81 -14.19
N THR A 124 5.15 -22.73 -13.88
CA THR A 124 5.47 -23.85 -14.77
C THR A 124 4.36 -24.90 -14.81
N GLN A 125 3.60 -25.03 -13.73
CA GLN A 125 2.52 -26.02 -13.61
C GLN A 125 1.17 -25.48 -14.08
N GLY A 126 1.05 -24.17 -14.23
CA GLY A 126 -0.18 -23.50 -14.70
C GLY A 126 -0.28 -23.37 -16.22
#